data_a67f0b5c1907d1cfd32147cf16b15c2a
#
_entry.id   a67f0b5c1907d1cfd32147cf16b15c2a
#
_cell.length_a   1.000
_cell.length_b   1.000
_cell.length_c   1.000
_cell.angle_alpha   90.00
_cell.angle_beta   90.00
_cell.angle_gamma   90.00
#
_symmetry.space_group_name_H-M   'P 1'
#
loop_
_entity.id
_entity.type
_entity.pdbx_description
1 polymer ?
#
loop_
_entity_poly.entity_id
_entity_poly.type
_entity_poly.pdbx_seq_one_letter_code
_entity_poly.pdbx_strand_id
1 'polypeptide(L)'
;MSRNFFEKLRLISIKDIISLIFIFPMAYFISLFYRSRNENLILICESEKEARDNAYWLFKYIRENYPEENVIYVIDFKSPDAQKVKELGECIQYWSLKHWVYYLSAGVNVSTQKAGNPNAAVFNFMEVYLGLKTNKVFLQHGITVSDAKWLYYENTKMRGFICGAEQEY
;
A
#
# COMPACT_ATOMS: atom_id res chain seq x y z
N MET A 1 23.36 16.16 4.01
CA MET A 1 21.89 16.14 3.90
C MET A 1 21.54 16.44 2.44
N SER A 2 21.03 15.48 1.70
CA SER A 2 21.10 15.47 0.23
C SER A 2 20.09 16.43 -0.42
N ARG A 3 20.43 16.94 -1.61
CA ARG A 3 19.58 17.74 -2.52
C ARG A 3 18.17 17.15 -2.68
N ASN A 4 18.04 15.83 -2.64
CA ASN A 4 16.76 15.09 -2.67
C ASN A 4 15.82 15.35 -1.49
N PHE A 5 16.27 15.73 -0.31
CA PHE A 5 15.40 15.98 0.83
C PHE A 5 14.61 17.29 0.65
N PHE A 6 15.28 18.37 0.26
CA PHE A 6 14.61 19.65 0.03
C PHE A 6 13.67 19.64 -1.19
N GLU A 7 14.02 18.89 -2.22
CA GLU A 7 13.12 18.68 -3.37
C GLU A 7 11.86 17.92 -2.97
N LYS A 8 11.99 16.89 -2.13
CA LYS A 8 10.84 16.15 -1.58
C LYS A 8 9.96 17.02 -0.67
N LEU A 9 10.56 17.91 0.13
CA LEU A 9 9.79 18.83 0.98
C LEU A 9 8.91 19.79 0.17
N ARG A 10 9.35 20.23 -1.00
CA ARG A 10 8.56 21.10 -1.90
C ARG A 10 7.32 20.41 -2.48
N LEU A 11 7.27 19.09 -2.47
CA LEU A 11 6.13 18.30 -2.96
C LEU A 11 5.08 18.04 -1.89
N ILE A 12 5.34 18.42 -0.63
CA ILE A 12 4.41 18.25 0.48
C ILE A 12 3.28 19.27 0.37
N SER A 13 2.07 18.78 0.26
CA SER A 13 0.86 19.60 0.24
C SER A 13 0.37 19.92 1.66
N ILE A 14 -0.49 20.94 1.78
CA ILE A 14 -1.18 21.22 3.05
C ILE A 14 -1.98 20.02 3.53
N LYS A 15 -2.57 19.25 2.62
CA LYS A 15 -3.29 18.01 2.94
C LYS A 15 -2.37 16.97 3.60
N ASP A 16 -1.12 16.86 3.16
CA ASP A 16 -0.16 15.92 3.73
C ASP A 16 0.23 16.33 5.15
N ILE A 17 0.37 17.63 5.40
CA ILE A 17 0.66 18.17 6.74
C ILE A 17 -0.52 17.89 7.68
N ILE A 18 -1.75 18.17 7.26
CA ILE A 18 -2.96 17.85 8.03
C ILE A 18 -3.05 16.34 8.29
N SER A 19 -2.77 15.53 7.29
CA SER A 19 -2.78 14.08 7.42
C SER A 19 -1.72 13.59 8.42
N LEU A 20 -0.53 14.15 8.39
CA LEU A 20 0.56 13.79 9.30
C LEU A 20 0.21 14.16 10.75
N ILE A 21 -0.37 15.35 10.98
CA ILE A 21 -0.60 15.88 12.33
C ILE A 21 -1.86 15.28 12.97
N PHE A 22 -2.92 15.04 12.20
CA PHE A 22 -4.22 14.63 12.74
C PHE A 22 -4.63 13.22 12.36
N ILE A 23 -4.56 12.86 11.07
CA ILE A 23 -5.08 11.57 10.60
C ILE A 23 -4.15 10.43 11.01
N PHE A 24 -2.85 10.58 10.78
CA PHE A 24 -1.87 9.54 11.08
C PHE A 24 -1.84 9.16 12.57
N PRO A 25 -1.73 10.09 13.55
CA PRO A 25 -1.71 9.74 14.97
C PRO A 25 -2.99 9.04 15.41
N MET A 26 -4.15 9.53 14.95
CA MET A 26 -5.44 8.92 15.24
C MET A 26 -5.52 7.49 14.67
N ALA A 27 -5.17 7.32 13.40
CA ALA A 27 -5.18 6.01 12.74
C ALA A 27 -4.16 5.06 13.37
N TYR A 28 -2.97 5.55 13.73
CA TYR A 28 -1.94 4.76 14.40
C TYR A 28 -2.45 4.26 15.76
N PHE A 29 -3.02 5.14 16.59
CA PHE A 29 -3.58 4.75 17.88
C PHE A 29 -4.69 3.69 17.73
N ILE A 30 -5.61 3.91 16.81
CA ILE A 30 -6.69 2.94 16.52
C ILE A 30 -6.10 1.61 16.02
N SER A 31 -5.08 1.66 15.16
CA SER A 31 -4.46 0.45 14.59
C SER A 31 -3.88 -0.49 15.65
N LEU A 32 -3.45 0.04 16.81
CA LEU A 32 -2.94 -0.79 17.91
C LEU A 32 -3.98 -1.78 18.43
N PHE A 33 -5.26 -1.40 18.44
CA PHE A 33 -6.37 -2.26 18.85
C PHE A 33 -6.77 -3.29 17.77
N TYR A 34 -6.40 -3.03 16.52
CA TYR A 34 -6.71 -3.90 15.39
C TYR A 34 -5.59 -4.88 15.04
N ARG A 35 -4.37 -4.67 15.55
CA ARG A 35 -3.19 -5.49 15.17
C ARG A 35 -3.38 -6.98 15.36
N SER A 36 -3.89 -7.42 16.51
CA SER A 36 -4.12 -8.84 16.79
C SER A 36 -5.22 -9.45 15.91
N ARG A 37 -6.19 -8.64 15.48
CA ARG A 37 -7.28 -9.09 14.59
C ARG A 37 -6.85 -9.10 13.12
N ASN A 38 -5.94 -8.23 12.75
CA ASN A 38 -5.48 -8.00 11.37
C ASN A 38 -4.10 -8.63 11.09
N GLU A 39 -3.56 -9.45 12.00
CA GLU A 39 -2.25 -10.07 11.78
C GLU A 39 -2.20 -10.96 10.53
N ASN A 40 -3.33 -11.58 10.17
CA ASN A 40 -3.50 -12.40 8.96
C ASN A 40 -4.19 -11.64 7.83
N LEU A 41 -4.41 -10.32 7.95
CA LEU A 41 -5.02 -9.52 6.89
C LEU A 41 -4.02 -9.29 5.76
N ILE A 42 -4.43 -9.66 4.56
CA ILE A 42 -3.77 -9.30 3.31
C ILE A 42 -4.49 -8.07 2.74
N LEU A 43 -3.86 -6.91 2.82
CA LEU A 43 -4.41 -5.68 2.26
C LEU A 43 -3.82 -5.45 0.87
N ILE A 44 -4.66 -5.45 -0.16
CA ILE A 44 -4.26 -5.34 -1.56
C ILE A 44 -4.68 -3.99 -2.13
N CYS A 45 -3.77 -3.33 -2.85
CA CYS A 45 -4.03 -2.06 -3.52
C CYS A 45 -3.18 -1.97 -4.80
N GLU A 46 -3.76 -1.59 -5.91
CA GLU A 46 -2.99 -1.15 -7.09
C GLU A 46 -2.74 0.36 -7.03
N SER A 47 -3.69 1.08 -7.57
CA SER A 47 -3.81 2.53 -7.45
C SER A 47 -5.18 2.88 -6.89
N GLU A 48 -5.43 4.17 -6.65
CA GLU A 48 -6.73 4.59 -6.10
C GLU A 48 -7.92 4.20 -6.99
N LYS A 49 -7.74 4.14 -8.32
CA LYS A 49 -8.84 4.02 -9.30
C LYS A 49 -8.75 2.81 -10.22
N GLU A 50 -7.77 1.95 -10.03
CA GLU A 50 -7.54 0.84 -10.95
C GLU A 50 -7.51 -0.50 -10.22
N ALA A 51 -8.05 -1.52 -10.91
CA ALA A 51 -7.99 -2.90 -10.52
C ALA A 51 -7.85 -3.75 -11.80
N ARG A 52 -6.69 -3.71 -12.45
CA ARG A 52 -6.46 -4.29 -13.79
C ARG A 52 -5.14 -5.04 -13.92
N ASP A 53 -4.27 -4.86 -12.93
CA ASP A 53 -2.91 -5.36 -12.92
C ASP A 53 -2.76 -6.56 -11.97
N ASN A 54 -1.56 -6.99 -11.69
CA ASN A 54 -1.23 -8.19 -10.93
C ASN A 54 -1.89 -8.23 -9.54
N ALA A 55 -2.10 -7.09 -8.88
CA ALA A 55 -2.76 -7.06 -7.58
C ALA A 55 -4.25 -7.43 -7.68
N TYR A 56 -4.96 -7.00 -8.73
CA TYR A 56 -6.33 -7.44 -8.97
C TYR A 56 -6.40 -8.94 -9.25
N TRP A 57 -5.51 -9.47 -10.07
CA TRP A 57 -5.48 -10.89 -10.38
C TRP A 57 -5.12 -11.75 -9.18
N LEU A 58 -4.21 -11.28 -8.32
CA LEU A 58 -3.92 -11.92 -7.05
C LEU A 58 -5.15 -11.93 -6.13
N PHE A 59 -5.84 -10.79 -5.99
CA PHE A 59 -7.06 -10.71 -5.19
C PHE A 59 -8.12 -11.71 -5.69
N LYS A 60 -8.38 -11.70 -6.99
CA LYS A 60 -9.31 -12.64 -7.62
C LYS A 60 -8.91 -14.09 -7.35
N TYR A 61 -7.64 -14.44 -7.57
CA TYR A 61 -7.13 -15.79 -7.33
C TYR A 61 -7.33 -16.25 -5.89
N ILE A 62 -7.02 -15.38 -4.91
CA ILE A 62 -7.22 -15.71 -3.50
C ILE A 62 -8.71 -15.92 -3.21
N ARG A 63 -9.59 -15.04 -3.70
CA ARG A 63 -11.04 -15.17 -3.45
C ARG A 63 -11.65 -16.44 -4.06
N GLU A 64 -11.15 -16.86 -5.21
CA GLU A 64 -11.65 -18.06 -5.91
C GLU A 64 -11.10 -19.38 -5.35
N ASN A 65 -9.86 -19.39 -4.84
CA ASN A 65 -9.19 -20.63 -4.43
C ASN A 65 -9.01 -20.75 -2.91
N TYR A 66 -9.04 -19.64 -2.16
CA TYR A 66 -8.82 -19.57 -0.72
C TYR A 66 -9.85 -18.62 -0.08
N PRO A 67 -11.16 -18.95 -0.14
CA PRO A 67 -12.22 -18.04 0.30
C PRO A 67 -12.18 -17.73 1.80
N GLU A 68 -11.52 -18.57 2.60
CA GLU A 68 -11.31 -18.38 4.06
C GLU A 68 -10.23 -17.35 4.40
N GLU A 69 -9.37 -17.00 3.44
CA GLU A 69 -8.30 -16.03 3.70
C GLU A 69 -8.86 -14.63 3.92
N ASN A 70 -8.31 -13.93 4.91
CA ASN A 70 -8.69 -12.57 5.23
C ASN A 70 -8.00 -11.59 4.26
N VAL A 71 -8.61 -11.37 3.11
CA VAL A 71 -8.09 -10.48 2.07
C VAL A 71 -9.08 -9.36 1.76
N ILE A 72 -8.58 -8.14 1.71
CA ILE A 72 -9.37 -6.93 1.44
C ILE A 72 -8.69 -6.12 0.35
N TYR A 73 -9.48 -5.64 -0.60
CA TYR A 73 -9.00 -4.76 -1.67
C TYR A 73 -9.30 -3.29 -1.35
N VAL A 74 -8.34 -2.42 -1.64
CA VAL A 74 -8.49 -0.97 -1.47
C VAL A 74 -8.69 -0.29 -2.82
N ILE A 75 -9.81 0.42 -2.97
CA ILE A 75 -10.13 1.12 -4.22
C ILE A 75 -11.04 2.34 -3.93
N ASP A 76 -10.96 3.38 -4.76
CA ASP A 76 -11.94 4.46 -4.73
C ASP A 76 -13.28 3.92 -5.25
N PHE A 77 -14.34 4.03 -4.46
CA PHE A 77 -15.68 3.55 -4.83
C PHE A 77 -16.29 4.30 -6.03
N LYS A 78 -15.69 5.42 -6.43
CA LYS A 78 -16.04 6.13 -7.68
C LYS A 78 -15.30 5.59 -8.90
N SER A 79 -14.36 4.66 -8.71
CA SER A 79 -13.66 4.00 -9.80
C SER A 79 -14.62 3.19 -10.68
N PRO A 80 -14.44 3.17 -12.00
CA PRO A 80 -15.18 2.27 -12.89
C PRO A 80 -14.89 0.78 -12.57
N ASP A 81 -13.74 0.49 -11.96
CA ASP A 81 -13.35 -0.87 -11.58
C ASP A 81 -13.90 -1.31 -10.21
N ALA A 82 -14.50 -0.40 -9.43
CA ALA A 82 -14.94 -0.70 -8.07
C ALA A 82 -16.01 -1.80 -8.03
N GLN A 83 -16.91 -1.82 -9.01
CA GLN A 83 -17.99 -2.81 -9.03
C GLN A 83 -17.46 -4.24 -9.17
N LYS A 84 -16.52 -4.49 -10.08
CA LYS A 84 -15.94 -5.83 -10.27
C LYS A 84 -15.15 -6.32 -9.05
N VAL A 85 -14.54 -5.40 -8.30
CA VAL A 85 -13.85 -5.74 -7.04
C VAL A 85 -14.84 -6.14 -5.96
N LYS A 86 -15.95 -5.38 -5.81
CA LYS A 86 -17.03 -5.67 -4.85
C LYS A 86 -17.71 -7.02 -5.10
N GLU A 87 -17.83 -7.42 -6.34
CA GLU A 87 -18.40 -8.72 -6.72
C GLU A 87 -17.52 -9.91 -6.32
N LEU A 88 -16.20 -9.69 -6.21
CA LEU A 88 -15.25 -10.72 -5.79
C LEU A 88 -15.12 -10.83 -4.26
N GLY A 89 -15.26 -9.73 -3.52
CA GLY A 89 -15.09 -9.78 -2.08
C GLY A 89 -15.07 -8.44 -1.37
N GLU A 90 -14.62 -8.44 -0.12
CA GLU A 90 -14.58 -7.22 0.69
C GLU A 90 -13.61 -6.21 0.09
N CYS A 91 -14.08 -4.95 0.00
CA CYS A 91 -13.24 -3.82 -0.35
C CYS A 91 -13.51 -2.62 0.54
N ILE A 92 -12.52 -1.74 0.65
CA ILE A 92 -12.60 -0.50 1.43
C ILE A 92 -12.28 0.70 0.56
N GLN A 93 -12.89 1.83 0.95
CA GLN A 93 -12.68 3.11 0.26
C GLN A 93 -11.23 3.56 0.41
N TYR A 94 -10.58 3.85 -0.73
CA TYR A 94 -9.27 4.47 -0.76
C TYR A 94 -9.28 5.80 0.01
N TRP A 95 -8.21 6.07 0.76
CA TRP A 95 -8.06 7.28 1.56
C TRP A 95 -9.02 7.44 2.76
N SER A 96 -9.87 6.46 3.06
CA SER A 96 -10.71 6.47 4.26
C SER A 96 -9.89 6.23 5.53
N LEU A 97 -10.42 6.61 6.70
CA LEU A 97 -9.78 6.27 7.98
C LEU A 97 -9.58 4.76 8.13
N LYS A 98 -10.53 3.94 7.63
CA LYS A 98 -10.41 2.47 7.61
C LYS A 98 -9.17 2.03 6.82
N HIS A 99 -8.89 2.67 5.67
CA HIS A 99 -7.68 2.39 4.89
C HIS A 99 -6.40 2.70 5.69
N TRP A 100 -6.33 3.85 6.37
CA TRP A 100 -5.20 4.20 7.23
C TRP A 100 -4.99 3.18 8.35
N VAL A 101 -6.05 2.83 9.07
CA VAL A 101 -6.00 1.87 10.18
C VAL A 101 -5.57 0.49 9.70
N TYR A 102 -6.14 0.00 8.59
CA TYR A 102 -5.86 -1.32 8.07
C TYR A 102 -4.45 -1.40 7.49
N TYR A 103 -3.99 -0.38 6.77
CA TYR A 103 -2.61 -0.32 6.29
C TYR A 103 -1.57 -0.42 7.42
N LEU A 104 -1.86 0.20 8.57
CA LEU A 104 -0.99 0.18 9.75
C LEU A 104 -1.07 -1.12 10.56
N SER A 105 -2.16 -1.87 10.45
CA SER A 105 -2.42 -3.08 11.25
C SER A 105 -2.39 -4.39 10.45
N ALA A 106 -2.40 -4.34 9.13
CA ALA A 106 -2.39 -5.54 8.29
C ALA A 106 -1.11 -6.37 8.47
N GLY A 107 -1.26 -7.68 8.38
CA GLY A 107 -0.15 -8.62 8.37
C GLY A 107 0.75 -8.40 7.17
N VAL A 108 0.16 -8.10 6.00
CA VAL A 108 0.90 -7.75 4.78
C VAL A 108 0.11 -6.77 3.91
N ASN A 109 0.82 -5.79 3.36
CA ASN A 109 0.32 -4.84 2.37
C ASN A 109 0.92 -5.18 1.01
N VAL A 110 0.10 -5.55 0.05
CA VAL A 110 0.52 -5.98 -1.29
C VAL A 110 0.10 -4.94 -2.31
N SER A 111 1.03 -4.51 -3.17
CA SER A 111 0.73 -3.51 -4.20
C SER A 111 1.59 -3.68 -5.44
N THR A 112 1.04 -3.34 -6.60
CA THR A 112 1.78 -3.14 -7.86
C THR A 112 2.36 -1.73 -7.97
N GLN A 113 2.00 -0.84 -7.06
CA GLN A 113 2.48 0.53 -7.02
C GLN A 113 3.37 0.77 -5.79
N LYS A 114 4.37 1.62 -5.94
CA LYS A 114 5.25 2.00 -4.82
C LYS A 114 4.45 2.49 -3.62
N ALA A 115 3.38 3.19 -3.86
CA ALA A 115 2.62 3.82 -2.82
C ALA A 115 1.57 2.91 -2.20
N GLY A 116 0.78 2.14 -2.77
CA GLY A 116 -0.21 1.23 -2.18
C GLY A 116 -0.79 1.61 -0.79
N ASN A 117 -0.39 2.77 -0.27
CA ASN A 117 -0.69 3.32 1.04
C ASN A 117 -1.68 4.50 0.92
N PRO A 118 -2.35 4.89 2.01
CA PRO A 118 -3.34 5.98 1.95
C PRO A 118 -2.74 7.37 1.69
N ASN A 119 -1.46 7.61 1.98
CA ASN A 119 -0.79 8.88 1.70
C ASN A 119 0.73 8.67 1.57
N ALA A 120 1.22 8.75 0.33
CA ALA A 120 2.61 8.45 0.01
C ALA A 120 3.62 9.39 0.72
N ALA A 121 3.30 10.68 0.87
CA ALA A 121 4.19 11.64 1.54
C ALA A 121 4.34 11.31 3.02
N VAL A 122 3.23 11.06 3.72
CA VAL A 122 3.23 10.73 5.15
C VAL A 122 3.92 9.40 5.40
N PHE A 123 3.56 8.34 4.68
CA PHE A 123 4.16 7.03 4.92
C PHE A 123 5.64 6.97 4.51
N ASN A 124 6.03 7.61 3.41
CA ASN A 124 7.45 7.71 3.08
C ASN A 124 8.23 8.42 4.19
N PHE A 125 7.70 9.51 4.74
CA PHE A 125 8.32 10.21 5.86
C PHE A 125 8.42 9.31 7.09
N MET A 126 7.32 8.68 7.49
CA MET A 126 7.28 7.84 8.69
C MET A 126 8.15 6.59 8.57
N GLU A 127 8.15 5.93 7.43
CA GLU A 127 8.88 4.67 7.22
C GLU A 127 10.38 4.89 6.98
N VAL A 128 10.73 5.86 6.14
CA VAL A 128 12.14 6.07 5.75
C VAL A 128 12.91 6.86 6.79
N TYR A 129 12.28 7.88 7.40
CA TYR A 129 12.98 8.79 8.32
C TYR A 129 12.70 8.53 9.79
N LEU A 130 11.52 8.01 10.16
CA LEU A 130 11.16 7.73 11.55
C LEU A 130 11.10 6.24 11.88
N GLY A 131 11.39 5.37 10.92
CA GLY A 131 11.53 3.94 11.15
C GLY A 131 10.21 3.20 11.43
N LEU A 132 9.07 3.74 10.99
CA LEU A 132 7.79 3.01 11.02
C LEU A 132 7.93 1.72 10.21
N LYS A 133 7.55 0.61 10.83
CA LYS A 133 7.61 -0.71 10.18
C LYS A 133 6.23 -1.11 9.68
N THR A 134 6.11 -1.29 8.37
CA THR A 134 4.96 -1.91 7.70
C THR A 134 5.45 -3.08 6.85
N ASN A 135 4.67 -4.15 6.78
CA ASN A 135 5.00 -5.28 5.93
C ASN A 135 4.50 -4.98 4.52
N LYS A 136 5.41 -4.68 3.60
CA LYS A 136 5.08 -4.35 2.21
C LYS A 136 5.67 -5.36 1.26
N VAL A 137 4.84 -5.82 0.33
CA VAL A 137 5.23 -6.68 -0.80
C VAL A 137 4.85 -5.96 -2.08
N PHE A 138 5.82 -5.83 -2.97
CA PHE A 138 5.63 -5.26 -4.30
C PHE A 138 5.47 -6.37 -5.34
N LEU A 139 4.41 -6.29 -6.11
CA LEU A 139 4.20 -7.16 -7.27
C LEU A 139 4.70 -6.42 -8.51
N GLN A 140 5.79 -6.91 -9.09
CA GLN A 140 6.30 -6.35 -10.33
C GLN A 140 5.27 -6.52 -11.45
N HIS A 141 5.04 -5.48 -12.22
CA HIS A 141 4.04 -5.45 -13.31
C HIS A 141 4.66 -5.24 -14.70
N GLY A 142 5.89 -5.65 -14.88
CA GLY A 142 6.64 -5.58 -16.14
C GLY A 142 8.11 -5.88 -15.91
N ILE A 143 8.83 -6.18 -16.96
CA ILE A 143 10.28 -6.38 -16.92
C ILE A 143 10.95 -5.01 -16.94
N THR A 144 11.77 -4.71 -15.94
CA THR A 144 12.55 -3.47 -15.91
C THR A 144 13.77 -3.58 -16.79
N VAL A 145 13.90 -2.66 -17.74
CA VAL A 145 15.05 -2.58 -18.66
C VAL A 145 16.18 -1.72 -18.07
N SER A 146 15.92 -1.02 -16.97
CA SER A 146 16.85 -0.09 -16.33
C SER A 146 16.86 -0.25 -14.81
N ASP A 147 18.00 0.11 -14.19
CA ASP A 147 18.14 0.12 -12.73
C ASP A 147 17.17 1.10 -12.07
N ALA A 148 16.15 0.55 -11.43
CA ALA A 148 15.08 1.28 -10.76
C ALA A 148 15.45 1.64 -9.31
N LYS A 149 16.48 2.48 -9.11
CA LYS A 149 16.99 2.89 -7.78
C LYS A 149 15.92 3.39 -6.82
N TRP A 150 14.82 3.92 -7.34
CA TRP A 150 13.69 4.37 -6.54
C TRP A 150 12.90 3.23 -5.88
N LEU A 151 13.09 1.98 -6.33
CA LEU A 151 12.51 0.76 -5.73
C LEU A 151 13.42 0.12 -4.67
N TYR A 152 14.66 0.56 -4.53
CA TYR A 152 15.57 -0.01 -3.57
C TYR A 152 15.02 0.08 -2.14
N TYR A 153 15.41 -0.88 -1.30
CA TYR A 153 14.97 -1.00 0.10
C TYR A 153 15.12 0.31 0.89
N GLU A 154 16.23 1.03 0.70
CA GLU A 154 16.51 2.30 1.39
C GLU A 154 15.42 3.34 1.13
N ASN A 155 14.82 3.31 -0.06
CA ASN A 155 13.83 4.28 -0.51
C ASN A 155 12.38 3.84 -0.29
N THR A 156 12.14 2.55 -0.08
CA THR A 156 10.78 1.97 -0.04
C THR A 156 10.44 1.28 1.26
N LYS A 157 11.46 0.71 1.94
CA LYS A 157 11.31 -0.20 3.09
C LYS A 157 10.40 -1.40 2.78
N MET A 158 10.31 -1.82 1.53
CA MET A 158 9.63 -3.04 1.12
C MET A 158 10.36 -4.27 1.62
N ARG A 159 9.63 -5.27 2.12
CA ARG A 159 10.19 -6.53 2.62
C ARG A 159 10.20 -7.65 1.59
N GLY A 160 9.29 -7.59 0.63
CA GLY A 160 9.18 -8.55 -0.45
C GLY A 160 9.06 -7.85 -1.78
N PHE A 161 9.71 -8.41 -2.78
CA PHE A 161 9.64 -7.98 -4.17
C PHE A 161 9.44 -9.22 -5.03
N ILE A 162 8.31 -9.30 -5.71
CA ILE A 162 8.00 -10.40 -6.61
C ILE A 162 8.45 -9.99 -8.01
N CYS A 163 9.51 -10.62 -8.49
CA CYS A 163 10.08 -10.38 -9.81
C CYS A 163 9.36 -11.19 -10.89
N GLY A 164 9.26 -10.63 -12.09
CA GLY A 164 8.70 -11.31 -13.25
C GLY A 164 9.70 -12.22 -13.97
N ALA A 165 11.00 -12.03 -13.77
CA ALA A 165 12.09 -12.75 -14.41
C ALA A 165 13.29 -12.93 -13.48
N GLU A 166 14.08 -14.00 -13.70
CA GLU A 166 15.29 -14.28 -12.90
C GLU A 166 16.36 -13.17 -12.99
N GLN A 167 16.42 -12.45 -14.11
CA GLN A 167 17.38 -11.37 -14.32
C GLN A 167 17.07 -10.08 -13.53
N GLU A 168 15.96 -10.03 -12.79
CA GLU A 168 15.56 -8.88 -11.97
C GLU A 168 16.01 -9.00 -10.49
N TYR A 169 16.78 -10.04 -10.15
CA TYR A 169 17.37 -10.21 -8.82
C TYR A 169 18.56 -9.28 -8.57
#